data_de6c00bbd41d8513321639089cd81550
#
_entry.id   de6c00bbd41d8513321639089cd81550
#
_cell.length_a   1.000
_cell.length_b   1.000
_cell.length_c   1.000
_cell.angle_alpha   90.00
_cell.angle_beta   90.00
_cell.angle_gamma   90.00
#
_symmetry.space_group_name_H-M   'P 1'
#
loop_
_entity.id
_entity.type
_entity.pdbx_description
1 polymer ?
#
loop_
_entity_poly.entity_id
_entity_poly.type
_entity_poly.pdbx_seq_one_letter_code
_entity_poly.pdbx_strand_id
1 'polypeptide(L)'
;MGPGLQNARDVTVVAAVIRDTGGRVLLTRRPDHSHMGGLWEFPGGKLENGEAPAAALVRELREELAVDIVVEHPITFAIHEEPGLRILLLFFATRIENGEPRAHEGQKIAWVPVSDLPTYPTPPADAELVRLLSAGAVP
;
A
#
# COMPACT_ATOMS: atom_id res chain seq x y z
N MET A 1 -19.38 22.08 12.37
CA MET A 1 -18.78 21.17 11.39
C MET A 1 -19.19 21.61 9.99
N GLY A 2 -18.23 21.75 9.07
CA GLY A 2 -18.51 22.20 7.72
C GLY A 2 -19.26 21.17 6.89
N PRO A 3 -20.04 21.62 5.90
CA PRO A 3 -20.81 20.71 5.03
C PRO A 3 -19.95 19.68 4.29
N GLY A 4 -18.73 20.03 3.92
CA GLY A 4 -17.83 19.11 3.22
C GLY A 4 -17.46 17.88 4.02
N LEU A 5 -17.32 18.01 5.36
CA LEU A 5 -17.01 16.87 6.23
C LEU A 5 -18.20 15.92 6.39
N GLN A 6 -19.42 16.48 6.40
CA GLN A 6 -20.63 15.68 6.53
C GLN A 6 -20.90 14.83 5.30
N ASN A 7 -20.41 15.29 4.13
CA ASN A 7 -20.64 14.62 2.85
C ASN A 7 -19.43 13.88 2.33
N ALA A 8 -18.36 13.82 3.12
CA ALA A 8 -17.16 13.09 2.72
C ALA A 8 -17.44 11.60 2.68
N ARG A 9 -17.01 10.95 1.59
CA ARG A 9 -17.07 9.51 1.47
C ARG A 9 -15.87 8.91 2.19
N ASP A 10 -16.12 7.92 3.03
CA ASP A 10 -15.08 7.15 3.71
C ASP A 10 -14.72 5.90 2.92
N VAL A 11 -13.44 5.72 2.69
CA VAL A 11 -12.89 4.56 1.99
C VAL A 11 -11.77 3.98 2.84
N THR A 12 -11.74 2.67 2.98
CA THR A 12 -10.62 1.97 3.62
C THR A 12 -9.79 1.27 2.55
N VAL A 13 -8.48 1.49 2.62
CA VAL A 13 -7.49 0.90 1.72
C VAL A 13 -6.52 0.09 2.57
N VAL A 14 -6.16 -1.09 2.09
CA VAL A 14 -5.14 -1.94 2.71
C VAL A 14 -3.92 -1.98 1.82
N ALA A 15 -2.75 -1.99 2.42
CA ALA A 15 -1.49 -2.03 1.68
C ALA A 15 -0.48 -2.94 2.37
N ALA A 16 0.38 -3.56 1.57
CA ALA A 16 1.33 -4.57 2.03
C ALA A 16 2.75 -4.04 2.05
N VAL A 17 3.44 -4.28 3.15
CA VAL A 17 4.88 -4.14 3.24
C VAL A 17 5.46 -5.54 3.07
N ILE A 18 5.94 -5.84 1.87
CA ILE A 18 6.47 -7.15 1.51
C ILE A 18 7.98 -7.04 1.44
N ARG A 19 8.67 -7.85 2.24
CA ARG A 19 10.13 -7.90 2.24
C ARG A 19 10.62 -9.18 1.56
N ASP A 20 11.68 -9.06 0.77
CA ASP A 20 12.39 -10.24 0.25
C ASP A 20 13.44 -10.72 1.26
N THR A 21 14.18 -11.76 0.91
CA THR A 21 15.22 -12.32 1.80
C THR A 21 16.37 -11.35 2.08
N GLY A 22 16.58 -10.37 1.19
CA GLY A 22 17.57 -9.33 1.37
C GLY A 22 17.07 -8.10 2.13
N GLY A 23 15.81 -8.10 2.59
CA GLY A 23 15.22 -6.98 3.30
C GLY A 23 14.70 -5.85 2.41
N ARG A 24 14.72 -6.04 1.08
CA ARG A 24 14.16 -5.05 0.16
C ARG A 24 12.64 -5.10 0.19
N VAL A 25 12.01 -3.97 -0.07
CA VAL A 25 10.56 -3.79 0.01
C VAL A 25 9.98 -3.65 -1.40
N LEU A 26 8.85 -4.29 -1.65
CA LEU A 26 8.18 -4.24 -2.94
C LEU A 26 7.35 -2.97 -3.06
N LEU A 27 7.62 -2.19 -4.10
CA LEU A 27 6.80 -1.03 -4.47
C LEU A 27 6.25 -1.22 -5.89
N THR A 28 5.11 -0.63 -6.15
CA THR A 28 4.51 -0.56 -7.48
C THR A 28 4.35 0.90 -7.88
N ARG A 29 4.54 1.20 -9.17
CA ARG A 29 4.41 2.56 -9.68
C ARG A 29 3.12 2.69 -10.47
N ARG A 30 2.32 3.69 -10.12
CA ARG A 30 1.06 3.96 -10.82
C ARG A 30 1.35 4.46 -12.23
N PRO A 31 0.54 4.05 -13.23
CA PRO A 31 0.67 4.59 -14.59
C PRO A 31 0.55 6.12 -14.59
N ASP A 32 1.29 6.78 -15.48
CA ASP A 32 1.37 8.25 -15.50
C ASP A 32 0.02 8.93 -15.70
N HIS A 33 -0.91 8.28 -16.42
CA HIS A 33 -2.21 8.84 -16.73
C HIS A 33 -3.27 8.62 -15.64
N SER A 34 -2.93 7.90 -14.58
CA SER A 34 -3.87 7.62 -13.48
C SER A 34 -3.82 8.71 -12.42
N HIS A 35 -4.78 8.68 -11.48
CA HIS A 35 -4.74 9.54 -10.29
C HIS A 35 -3.45 9.28 -9.52
N MET A 36 -2.72 10.35 -9.17
CA MET A 36 -1.40 10.26 -8.55
C MET A 36 -0.40 9.46 -9.40
N GLY A 37 -0.53 9.57 -10.72
CA GLY A 37 0.32 8.86 -11.68
C GLY A 37 1.79 9.16 -11.48
N GLY A 38 2.62 8.15 -11.71
CA GLY A 38 4.05 8.26 -11.56
C GLY A 38 4.56 8.08 -10.13
N LEU A 39 3.69 8.05 -9.12
CA LEU A 39 4.09 7.80 -7.75
C LEU A 39 4.25 6.31 -7.48
N TRP A 40 5.22 5.99 -6.63
CA TRP A 40 5.43 4.64 -6.14
C TRP A 40 4.66 4.44 -4.85
N GLU A 41 4.09 3.26 -4.68
CA GLU A 41 3.27 2.96 -3.52
C GLU A 41 3.45 1.52 -3.07
N PHE A 42 3.05 1.24 -1.84
CA PHE A 42 2.95 -0.11 -1.33
C PHE A 42 1.73 -0.77 -1.98
N PRO A 43 1.84 -2.00 -2.50
CA PRO A 43 0.74 -2.62 -3.23
C PRO A 43 -0.45 -2.92 -2.32
N GLY A 44 -1.64 -2.80 -2.87
CA GLY A 44 -2.89 -3.05 -2.14
C GLY A 44 -4.09 -2.50 -2.88
N GLY A 45 -5.16 -2.26 -2.15
CA GLY A 45 -6.39 -1.74 -2.73
C GLY A 45 -7.51 -1.54 -1.72
N LYS A 46 -8.69 -1.27 -2.23
CA LYS A 46 -9.86 -0.95 -1.41
C LYS A 46 -10.50 -2.20 -0.83
N LEU A 47 -11.02 -2.08 0.41
CA LEU A 47 -11.90 -3.08 0.96
C LEU A 47 -13.21 -3.10 0.19
N GLU A 48 -13.73 -4.30 -0.03
CA GLU A 48 -15.11 -4.49 -0.47
C GLU A 48 -16.03 -4.62 0.75
N ASN A 49 -17.31 -4.41 0.55
CA ASN A 49 -18.29 -4.46 1.63
C ASN A 49 -18.25 -5.82 2.35
N GLY A 50 -18.13 -5.76 3.69
CA GLY A 50 -18.11 -6.95 4.52
C GLY A 50 -16.80 -7.72 4.52
N GLU A 51 -15.80 -7.23 3.81
CA GLU A 51 -14.50 -7.88 3.71
C GLU A 51 -13.59 -7.50 4.88
N ALA A 52 -12.93 -8.49 5.50
CA ALA A 52 -11.93 -8.20 6.51
C ALA A 52 -10.66 -7.64 5.86
N PRO A 53 -9.93 -6.73 6.52
CA PRO A 53 -8.72 -6.13 5.94
C PRO A 53 -7.69 -7.13 5.42
N ALA A 54 -7.37 -8.17 6.19
CA ALA A 54 -6.40 -9.18 5.75
C ALA A 54 -6.88 -9.94 4.51
N ALA A 55 -8.16 -10.29 4.45
CA ALA A 55 -8.74 -10.96 3.30
C ALA A 55 -8.71 -10.08 2.05
N ALA A 56 -8.99 -8.78 2.22
CA ALA A 56 -8.90 -7.81 1.13
C ALA A 56 -7.49 -7.74 0.57
N LEU A 57 -6.49 -7.74 1.44
CA LEU A 57 -5.10 -7.67 1.01
C LEU A 57 -4.70 -8.92 0.23
N VAL A 58 -5.10 -10.10 0.70
CA VAL A 58 -4.86 -11.36 -0.02
C VAL A 58 -5.47 -11.31 -1.42
N ARG A 59 -6.72 -10.87 -1.53
CA ARG A 59 -7.42 -10.75 -2.81
C ARG A 59 -6.74 -9.75 -3.74
N GLU A 60 -6.43 -8.56 -3.23
CA GLU A 60 -5.82 -7.49 -4.04
C GLU A 60 -4.45 -7.91 -4.59
N LEU A 61 -3.62 -8.53 -3.78
CA LEU A 61 -2.29 -8.93 -4.23
C LEU A 61 -2.34 -10.08 -5.24
N ARG A 62 -3.33 -10.97 -5.13
CA ARG A 62 -3.55 -11.99 -6.14
C ARG A 62 -3.98 -11.38 -7.47
N GLU A 63 -4.92 -10.44 -7.43
CA GLU A 63 -5.40 -9.75 -8.62
C GLU A 63 -4.33 -8.88 -9.27
N GLU A 64 -3.63 -8.10 -8.47
CA GLU A 64 -2.68 -7.09 -8.93
C GLU A 64 -1.34 -7.66 -9.34
N LEU A 65 -0.81 -8.60 -8.58
CA LEU A 65 0.57 -9.10 -8.71
C LEU A 65 0.69 -10.61 -8.92
N ALA A 66 -0.40 -11.35 -8.95
CA ALA A 66 -0.42 -12.81 -9.12
C ALA A 66 0.37 -13.55 -8.04
N VAL A 67 0.34 -13.08 -6.81
CA VAL A 67 1.00 -13.74 -5.68
C VAL A 67 -0.01 -14.12 -4.60
N ASP A 68 0.30 -15.20 -3.90
CA ASP A 68 -0.40 -15.59 -2.69
C ASP A 68 0.43 -15.15 -1.49
N ILE A 69 -0.21 -14.41 -0.59
CA ILE A 69 0.48 -13.80 0.55
C ILE A 69 -0.09 -14.29 1.88
N VAL A 70 0.74 -14.12 2.90
CA VAL A 70 0.33 -14.25 4.31
C VAL A 70 0.47 -12.89 4.95
N VAL A 71 -0.61 -12.39 5.54
CA VAL A 71 -0.61 -11.15 6.32
C VAL A 71 -0.13 -11.51 7.72
N GLU A 72 0.97 -10.89 8.16
CA GLU A 72 1.60 -11.26 9.41
C GLU A 72 1.11 -10.44 10.59
N HIS A 73 1.23 -9.10 10.50
CA HIS A 73 0.76 -8.21 11.55
C HIS A 73 0.57 -6.79 11.01
N PRO A 74 -0.25 -5.97 11.68
CA PRO A 74 -0.36 -4.56 11.32
C PRO A 74 0.90 -3.78 11.71
N ILE A 75 1.22 -2.76 10.94
CA ILE A 75 2.36 -1.89 11.21
C ILE A 75 1.88 -0.53 11.69
N THR A 76 1.09 0.16 10.89
CA THR A 76 0.59 1.50 11.18
C THR A 76 -0.61 1.80 10.28
N PHE A 77 -1.17 2.97 10.46
CA PHE A 77 -2.22 3.48 9.59
C PHE A 77 -1.96 4.94 9.26
N ALA A 78 -2.62 5.44 8.22
CA ALA A 78 -2.60 6.84 7.85
C ALA A 78 -3.99 7.27 7.39
N ILE A 79 -4.27 8.56 7.49
CA ILE A 79 -5.51 9.13 7.00
C ILE A 79 -5.17 10.17 5.94
N HIS A 80 -5.75 10.01 4.76
CA HIS A 80 -5.64 10.99 3.68
C HIS A 80 -6.99 11.62 3.46
N GLU A 81 -7.02 12.95 3.44
CA GLU A 81 -8.26 13.70 3.21
C GLU A 81 -8.11 14.63 2.02
N GLU A 82 -9.13 14.65 1.19
CA GLU A 82 -9.29 15.64 0.12
C GLU A 82 -10.78 15.96 0.00
N PRO A 83 -11.18 17.02 -0.71
CA PRO A 83 -12.59 17.39 -0.79
C PRO A 83 -13.48 16.22 -1.22
N GLY A 84 -14.45 15.88 -0.38
CA GLY A 84 -15.40 14.81 -0.65
C GLY A 84 -14.89 13.39 -0.40
N LEU A 85 -13.66 13.22 0.07
CA LEU A 85 -13.08 11.89 0.23
C LEU A 85 -12.17 11.83 1.45
N ARG A 86 -12.35 10.78 2.26
CA ARG A 86 -11.44 10.47 3.38
C ARG A 86 -11.03 9.01 3.26
N ILE A 87 -9.72 8.78 3.21
CA ILE A 87 -9.16 7.44 3.05
C ILE A 87 -8.43 7.04 4.33
N LEU A 88 -8.80 5.90 4.88
CA LEU A 88 -8.06 5.24 5.95
C LEU A 88 -7.18 4.18 5.31
N LEU A 89 -5.85 4.34 5.43
CA LEU A 89 -4.88 3.39 4.91
C LEU A 89 -4.37 2.52 6.06
N LEU A 90 -4.46 1.21 5.87
CA LEU A 90 -3.97 0.23 6.84
C LEU A 90 -2.78 -0.50 6.23
N PHE A 91 -1.62 -0.43 6.89
CA PHE A 91 -0.39 -1.04 6.40
C PHE A 91 -0.05 -2.29 7.21
N PHE A 92 0.19 -3.39 6.51
CA PHE A 92 0.47 -4.70 7.13
C PHE A 92 1.81 -5.25 6.68
N ALA A 93 2.56 -5.80 7.64
CA ALA A 93 3.71 -6.65 7.32
C ALA A 93 3.18 -7.92 6.66
N THR A 94 3.79 -8.28 5.54
CA THR A 94 3.26 -9.30 4.64
C THR A 94 4.43 -10.08 4.03
N ARG A 95 4.25 -11.36 3.81
CA ARG A 95 5.23 -12.17 3.07
C ARG A 95 4.55 -12.92 1.93
N ILE A 96 5.30 -13.15 0.87
CA ILE A 96 4.84 -13.97 -0.25
C ILE A 96 4.99 -15.43 0.16
N GLU A 97 3.89 -16.16 0.07
CA GLU A 97 3.88 -17.61 0.31
C GLU A 97 4.10 -18.37 -0.99
N ASN A 98 3.56 -17.86 -2.09
CA ASN A 98 3.63 -18.54 -3.38
C ASN A 98 3.58 -17.51 -4.52
N GLY A 99 4.35 -17.78 -5.57
CA GLY A 99 4.35 -16.97 -6.79
C GLY A 99 5.44 -15.90 -6.82
N GLU A 100 5.66 -15.37 -8.02
CA GLU A 100 6.57 -14.26 -8.29
C GLU A 100 5.74 -13.04 -8.65
N PRO A 101 5.98 -11.86 -8.05
CA PRO A 101 5.19 -10.67 -8.38
C PRO A 101 5.28 -10.31 -9.86
N ARG A 102 4.14 -10.08 -10.47
CA ARG A 102 4.01 -9.66 -11.87
C ARG A 102 3.07 -8.49 -11.96
N ALA A 103 3.40 -7.53 -12.82
CA ALA A 103 2.55 -6.38 -13.07
C ALA A 103 1.41 -6.78 -14.02
N HIS A 104 0.24 -7.05 -13.48
CA HIS A 104 -0.94 -7.47 -14.26
C HIS A 104 -1.76 -6.29 -14.80
N GLU A 105 -1.56 -5.09 -14.24
CA GLU A 105 -2.40 -3.94 -14.56
C GLU A 105 -1.60 -2.78 -15.17
N GLY A 106 -0.47 -3.09 -15.80
CA GLY A 106 0.36 -2.11 -16.47
C GLY A 106 1.24 -1.26 -15.57
N GLN A 107 1.21 -1.51 -14.26
CA GLN A 107 2.09 -0.83 -13.30
C GLN A 107 3.52 -1.36 -13.41
N LYS A 108 4.48 -0.58 -12.90
CA LYS A 108 5.86 -1.04 -12.74
C LYS A 108 6.05 -1.62 -11.36
N ILE A 109 7.02 -2.51 -11.21
CA ILE A 109 7.37 -3.16 -9.94
C ILE A 109 8.85 -2.91 -9.65
N ALA A 110 9.18 -2.66 -8.39
CA ALA A 110 10.58 -2.56 -7.95
C ALA A 110 10.73 -3.15 -6.55
N TRP A 111 11.83 -3.88 -6.36
CA TRP A 111 12.30 -4.26 -5.04
C TRP A 111 13.28 -3.20 -4.58
N VAL A 112 12.95 -2.47 -3.53
CA VAL A 112 13.66 -1.27 -3.11
C VAL A 112 14.37 -1.50 -1.78
N PRO A 113 15.70 -1.32 -1.72
CA PRO A 113 16.38 -1.32 -0.43
C PRO A 113 15.76 -0.28 0.49
N VAL A 114 15.58 -0.63 1.77
CA VAL A 114 14.94 0.28 2.74
C VAL A 114 15.64 1.64 2.78
N SER A 115 16.97 1.65 2.67
CA SER A 115 17.76 2.90 2.64
C SER A 115 17.42 3.81 1.46
N ASP A 116 16.88 3.27 0.36
CA ASP A 116 16.53 4.02 -0.83
C ASP A 116 15.08 4.50 -0.84
N LEU A 117 14.24 4.02 0.09
CA LEU A 117 12.81 4.40 0.13
C LEU A 117 12.58 5.91 0.10
N PRO A 118 13.35 6.73 0.87
CA PRO A 118 13.13 8.17 0.84
C PRO A 118 13.39 8.83 -0.51
N THR A 119 14.09 8.17 -1.43
CA THR A 119 14.38 8.69 -2.77
C THR A 119 13.27 8.43 -3.78
N TYR A 120 12.32 7.57 -3.44
CA TYR A 120 11.19 7.26 -4.31
C TYR A 120 10.04 8.23 -4.04
N PRO A 121 9.45 8.83 -5.10
CA PRO A 121 8.29 9.70 -4.90
C PRO A 121 7.09 8.84 -4.52
N THR A 122 6.60 9.02 -3.30
CA THR A 122 5.45 8.30 -2.76
C THR A 122 4.33 9.28 -2.39
N PRO A 123 3.06 8.82 -2.31
CA PRO A 123 1.98 9.68 -1.83
C PRO A 123 2.27 10.20 -0.42
N PRO A 124 1.82 11.44 -0.09
CA PRO A 124 2.05 12.00 1.24
C PRO A 124 1.58 11.12 2.40
N ALA A 125 0.51 10.35 2.20
CA ALA A 125 -0.01 9.46 3.25
C ALA A 125 0.94 8.31 3.62
N ASP A 126 1.91 7.99 2.76
CA ASP A 126 2.90 6.94 3.02
C ASP A 126 4.12 7.43 3.80
N ALA A 127 4.23 8.74 4.04
CA ALA A 127 5.44 9.35 4.62
C ALA A 127 5.82 8.77 5.98
N GLU A 128 4.85 8.57 6.87
CA GLU A 128 5.12 8.01 8.19
C GLU A 128 5.62 6.56 8.11
N LEU A 129 5.01 5.76 7.21
CA LEU A 129 5.46 4.39 7.01
C LEU A 129 6.89 4.35 6.48
N VAL A 130 7.22 5.19 5.50
CA VAL A 130 8.59 5.29 4.96
C VAL A 130 9.57 5.67 6.08
N ARG A 131 9.19 6.62 6.93
CA ARG A 131 10.01 7.03 8.08
C ARG A 131 10.24 5.87 9.04
N LEU A 132 9.21 5.12 9.39
CA LEU A 132 9.32 3.97 10.29
C LEU A 132 10.21 2.87 9.71
N LEU A 133 10.05 2.55 8.45
CA LEU A 133 10.87 1.55 7.76
C LEU A 133 12.33 1.99 7.70
N SER A 134 12.58 3.24 7.33
CA SER A 134 13.93 3.79 7.20
C SER A 134 14.65 3.87 8.55
N ALA A 135 13.92 4.05 9.64
CA ALA A 135 14.48 4.08 10.98
C ALA A 135 14.72 2.69 11.58
N GLY A 136 14.31 1.62 10.88
CA GLY A 136 14.40 0.27 11.40
C GLY A 136 13.43 0.00 12.55
N ALA A 137 12.36 0.78 12.65
CA ALA A 137 11.36 0.68 13.73
C ALA A 137 10.29 -0.39 13.47
N VAL A 138 10.34 -1.05 12.32
CA VAL A 138 9.40 -2.11 11.94
C VAL A 138 10.16 -3.43 11.92
N PRO A 139 9.69 -4.44 12.66
CA PRO A 139 10.34 -5.76 12.69
C PRO A 139 10.32 -6.46 11.34
#